data_e14be86d98c6aebbeb94dc6849bf351a
#
_entry.id   e14be86d98c6aebbeb94dc6849bf351a
#
_cell.length_a   1.000
_cell.length_b   1.000
_cell.length_c   1.000
_cell.angle_alpha   90.00
_cell.angle_beta   90.00
_cell.angle_gamma   90.00
#
_symmetry.space_group_name_H-M   'P 1'
#
loop_
_entity.id
_entity.type
_entity.pdbx_description
1 polymer ?
#
loop_
_entity_poly.entity_id
_entity_poly.type
_entity_poly.pdbx_seq_one_letter_code
_entity_poly.pdbx_strand_id
1 'polypeptide(L)'
;MLSKFWSDLTSADISKLGKNKILILPFSSVEQHGEHLPSGTDKLILDGILNTFIKKYPKLNKYLILPNISIGSASEHNSFEGTLSSNSTNYIDYIISIVGELCIRRYKKFIFLNSHGGQISHLDIAAKEIKSRYKAVDIVKAHYFLFKGFEKIIPKKELLYGYHGGEFETSIMLHLYPELIKLNKIKRNKLSSDFKSKKIISYERTIKRAWNTKDLSKICLLYTSDAADEV
;
A
#
# COMPACT_ATOMS: atom_id res chain seq x y z
N MET A 1 21.94 -14.49 -13.90
CA MET A 1 21.45 -13.09 -13.78
C MET A 1 21.29 -12.80 -12.30
N LEU A 2 21.76 -11.65 -11.78
CA LEU A 2 21.61 -11.31 -10.36
C LEU A 2 20.12 -11.12 -10.02
N SER A 3 19.74 -11.45 -8.77
CA SER A 3 18.38 -11.20 -8.27
C SER A 3 18.00 -9.73 -8.40
N LYS A 4 16.69 -9.48 -8.53
CA LYS A 4 16.09 -8.15 -8.51
C LYS A 4 15.79 -7.68 -7.08
N PHE A 5 15.85 -8.58 -6.10
CA PHE A 5 15.64 -8.26 -4.69
C PHE A 5 16.97 -7.99 -4.00
N TRP A 6 17.02 -6.89 -3.26
CA TRP A 6 18.20 -6.50 -2.48
C TRP A 6 18.62 -7.57 -1.47
N SER A 7 17.62 -8.17 -0.81
CA SER A 7 17.82 -9.19 0.23
C SER A 7 18.49 -10.48 -0.27
N ASP A 8 18.43 -10.74 -1.57
CA ASP A 8 19.03 -11.95 -2.17
C ASP A 8 20.48 -11.72 -2.58
N LEU A 9 20.97 -10.48 -2.51
CA LEU A 9 22.30 -10.10 -2.95
C LEU A 9 23.28 -10.10 -1.79
N THR A 10 24.46 -10.59 -2.05
CA THR A 10 25.59 -10.49 -1.11
C THR A 10 26.14 -9.05 -1.08
N SER A 11 26.90 -8.72 -0.04
CA SER A 11 27.61 -7.44 0.04
C SER A 11 28.54 -7.22 -1.17
N ALA A 12 29.19 -8.29 -1.66
CA ALA A 12 30.04 -8.24 -2.85
C ALA A 12 29.24 -7.94 -4.13
N ASP A 13 28.02 -8.48 -4.27
CA ASP A 13 27.14 -8.17 -5.40
C ASP A 13 26.70 -6.71 -5.36
N ILE A 14 26.26 -6.23 -4.20
CA ILE A 14 25.81 -4.85 -4.01
C ILE A 14 26.94 -3.85 -4.29
N SER A 15 28.17 -4.16 -3.89
CA SER A 15 29.34 -3.29 -4.13
C SER A 15 29.64 -3.10 -5.61
N LYS A 16 29.35 -4.11 -6.44
CA LYS A 16 29.54 -4.09 -7.90
C LYS A 16 28.37 -3.42 -8.64
N LEU A 17 27.25 -3.16 -7.96
CA LEU A 17 26.10 -2.50 -8.59
C LEU A 17 26.39 -1.02 -8.86
N GLY A 18 26.07 -0.57 -10.07
CA GLY A 18 26.15 0.85 -10.42
C GLY A 18 25.15 1.68 -9.60
N LYS A 19 25.55 2.88 -9.18
CA LYS A 19 24.73 3.77 -8.36
C LYS A 19 23.57 4.46 -9.11
N ASN A 20 23.44 4.19 -10.41
CA ASN A 20 22.34 4.72 -11.24
C ASN A 20 21.10 3.80 -11.26
N LYS A 21 21.02 2.83 -10.34
CA LYS A 21 19.83 1.99 -10.16
C LYS A 21 18.64 2.80 -9.60
N ILE A 22 17.45 2.42 -10.00
CA ILE A 22 16.22 2.87 -9.38
C ILE A 22 15.89 1.89 -8.24
N LEU A 23 15.85 2.38 -7.02
CA LEU A 23 15.50 1.59 -5.85
C LEU A 23 14.00 1.66 -5.62
N ILE A 24 13.32 0.52 -5.70
CA ILE A 24 11.90 0.41 -5.37
C ILE A 24 11.81 0.04 -3.89
N LEU A 25 11.21 0.91 -3.10
CA LEU A 25 10.88 0.67 -1.69
C LEU A 25 9.40 0.31 -1.62
N PRO A 26 9.06 -0.96 -1.35
CA PRO A 26 7.70 -1.36 -1.11
C PRO A 26 7.26 -0.94 0.31
N PHE A 27 6.07 -0.32 0.41
CA PHE A 27 5.42 0.08 1.65
C PHE A 27 4.04 -0.54 1.70
N SER A 28 3.79 -1.34 2.72
CA SER A 28 2.50 -1.97 2.96
C SER A 28 2.10 -1.84 4.43
N SER A 29 0.98 -2.45 4.81
CA SER A 29 0.55 -2.54 6.19
C SER A 29 0.20 -3.99 6.57
N VAL A 30 0.22 -4.27 7.85
CA VAL A 30 -0.42 -5.44 8.47
C VAL A 30 -1.54 -4.90 9.33
N GLU A 31 -2.74 -4.96 8.82
CA GLU A 31 -3.92 -4.37 9.45
C GLU A 31 -5.16 -5.23 9.24
N GLN A 32 -6.16 -5.01 10.07
CA GLN A 32 -7.41 -5.73 9.91
C GLN A 32 -8.02 -5.50 8.52
N HIS A 33 -8.50 -6.56 7.87
CA HIS A 33 -9.20 -6.53 6.59
C HIS A 33 -10.52 -7.32 6.65
N GLY A 34 -11.21 -7.23 7.78
CA GLY A 34 -12.45 -7.93 8.03
C GLY A 34 -12.27 -9.41 8.35
N GLU A 35 -13.39 -10.14 8.25
CA GLU A 35 -13.42 -11.57 8.60
C GLU A 35 -12.96 -12.46 7.43
N HIS A 36 -12.93 -11.94 6.20
CA HIS A 36 -12.70 -12.74 4.99
C HIS A 36 -11.30 -12.62 4.41
N LEU A 37 -10.61 -11.49 4.60
CA LEU A 37 -9.23 -11.28 4.15
C LEU A 37 -8.23 -11.38 5.29
N PRO A 38 -7.00 -11.84 5.04
CA PRO A 38 -5.94 -11.87 6.06
C PRO A 38 -5.47 -10.45 6.41
N SER A 39 -4.95 -10.25 7.60
CA SER A 39 -4.39 -8.96 8.03
C SER A 39 -3.18 -8.50 7.20
N GLY A 40 -2.52 -9.40 6.51
CA GLY A 40 -1.41 -9.11 5.59
C GLY A 40 -1.84 -8.78 4.16
N THR A 41 -3.09 -8.46 3.90
CA THR A 41 -3.64 -8.22 2.54
C THR A 41 -2.81 -7.22 1.76
N ASP A 42 -2.51 -6.05 2.31
CA ASP A 42 -1.69 -5.02 1.65
C ASP A 42 -0.32 -5.54 1.23
N LYS A 43 0.33 -6.29 2.13
CA LYS A 43 1.63 -6.89 1.86
C LYS A 43 1.55 -7.92 0.74
N LEU A 44 0.55 -8.79 0.78
CA LEU A 44 0.35 -9.86 -0.19
C LEU A 44 0.06 -9.29 -1.58
N ILE A 45 -0.81 -8.29 -1.68
CA ILE A 45 -1.09 -7.58 -2.93
C ILE A 45 0.19 -6.96 -3.50
N LEU A 46 0.96 -6.26 -2.68
CA LEU A 46 2.19 -5.61 -3.11
C LEU A 46 3.24 -6.61 -3.59
N ASP A 47 3.42 -7.71 -2.87
CA ASP A 47 4.32 -8.80 -3.26
C ASP A 47 3.87 -9.44 -4.58
N GLY A 48 2.56 -9.63 -4.79
CA GLY A 48 1.98 -10.12 -6.04
C GLY A 48 2.23 -9.18 -7.23
N ILE A 49 2.07 -7.88 -7.03
CA ILE A 49 2.38 -6.85 -8.04
C ILE A 49 3.86 -6.90 -8.42
N LEU A 50 4.76 -6.93 -7.44
CA LEU A 50 6.21 -6.97 -7.68
C LEU A 50 6.62 -8.26 -8.39
N ASN A 51 6.11 -9.40 -7.97
CA ASN A 51 6.38 -10.68 -8.62
C ASN A 51 5.89 -10.72 -10.07
N THR A 52 4.69 -10.18 -10.32
CA THR A 52 4.13 -10.06 -11.68
C THR A 52 5.00 -9.14 -12.53
N PHE A 53 5.42 -8.00 -11.99
CA PHE A 53 6.31 -7.06 -12.67
C PHE A 53 7.64 -7.74 -13.07
N ILE A 54 8.29 -8.48 -12.17
CA ILE A 54 9.55 -9.16 -12.46
C ILE A 54 9.36 -10.24 -13.53
N LYS A 55 8.30 -11.03 -13.45
CA LYS A 55 7.97 -12.05 -14.45
C LYS A 55 7.76 -11.45 -15.83
N LYS A 56 7.05 -10.33 -15.90
CA LYS A 56 6.73 -9.63 -17.16
C LYS A 56 7.94 -8.93 -17.77
N TYR A 57 8.86 -8.44 -16.95
CA TYR A 57 10.02 -7.66 -17.39
C TYR A 57 11.35 -8.22 -16.87
N PRO A 58 11.70 -9.49 -17.16
CA PRO A 58 12.86 -10.16 -16.58
C PRO A 58 14.20 -9.52 -16.98
N LYS A 59 14.26 -8.94 -18.18
CA LYS A 59 15.48 -8.30 -18.72
C LYS A 59 15.72 -6.88 -18.21
N LEU A 60 14.79 -6.30 -17.47
CA LEU A 60 14.87 -4.92 -17.03
C LEU A 60 15.83 -4.79 -15.82
N ASN A 61 17.07 -4.38 -16.08
CA ASN A 61 18.16 -4.35 -15.10
C ASN A 61 18.34 -3.01 -14.37
N LYS A 62 17.45 -2.04 -14.62
CA LYS A 62 17.54 -0.70 -14.02
C LYS A 62 17.03 -0.63 -12.58
N TYR A 63 16.23 -1.60 -12.15
CA TYR A 63 15.59 -1.61 -10.83
C TYR A 63 16.26 -2.57 -9.86
N LEU A 64 16.11 -2.24 -8.59
CA LEU A 64 16.42 -3.09 -7.46
C LEU A 64 15.33 -2.90 -6.42
N ILE A 65 14.73 -3.98 -5.96
CA ILE A 65 13.63 -3.98 -5.01
C ILE A 65 14.19 -4.19 -3.61
N LEU A 66 13.92 -3.24 -2.73
CA LEU A 66 14.29 -3.31 -1.32
C LEU A 66 13.31 -4.18 -0.53
N PRO A 67 13.66 -4.63 0.67
CA PRO A 67 12.73 -5.32 1.56
C PRO A 67 11.46 -4.50 1.79
N ASN A 68 10.31 -5.17 1.82
CA ASN A 68 9.03 -4.53 2.09
C ASN A 68 8.97 -4.04 3.54
N ILE A 69 8.63 -2.77 3.73
CA ILE A 69 8.29 -2.19 5.02
C ILE A 69 6.81 -2.51 5.26
N SER A 70 6.56 -3.65 5.93
CA SER A 70 5.22 -4.21 6.08
C SER A 70 4.51 -3.82 7.38
N ILE A 71 5.18 -3.22 8.34
CA ILE A 71 4.53 -2.58 9.50
C ILE A 71 4.55 -1.09 9.26
N GLY A 72 3.42 -0.58 8.77
CA GLY A 72 3.22 0.81 8.40
C GLY A 72 2.61 1.65 9.53
N SER A 73 2.02 2.78 9.17
CA SER A 73 1.18 3.58 10.05
C SER A 73 -0.28 3.39 9.64
N ALA A 74 -1.00 2.59 10.40
CA ALA A 74 -2.39 2.16 10.20
C ALA A 74 -3.24 2.42 11.45
N SER A 75 -3.01 3.56 12.10
CA SER A 75 -3.65 3.93 13.38
C SER A 75 -5.17 4.03 13.29
N GLU A 76 -5.72 4.30 12.13
CA GLU A 76 -7.15 4.31 11.84
C GLU A 76 -7.82 2.93 12.05
N HIS A 77 -7.04 1.87 12.05
CA HIS A 77 -7.50 0.49 12.26
C HIS A 77 -7.23 -0.06 13.68
N ASN A 78 -6.62 0.71 14.57
CA ASN A 78 -6.23 0.27 15.93
C ASN A 78 -7.42 -0.15 16.82
N SER A 79 -8.64 0.13 16.38
CA SER A 79 -9.86 -0.28 17.09
C SER A 79 -10.24 -1.74 16.89
N PHE A 80 -9.53 -2.47 16.04
CA PHE A 80 -9.80 -3.86 15.68
C PHE A 80 -8.55 -4.71 15.82
N GLU A 81 -8.74 -5.96 16.23
CA GLU A 81 -7.65 -6.92 16.35
C GLU A 81 -6.97 -7.21 14.99
N GLY A 82 -5.69 -7.58 15.05
CA GLY A 82 -4.89 -7.95 13.87
C GLY A 82 -4.11 -6.80 13.25
N THR A 83 -4.28 -5.56 13.71
CA THR A 83 -3.52 -4.41 13.23
C THR A 83 -2.20 -4.25 14.00
N LEU A 84 -1.10 -4.13 13.26
CA LEU A 84 0.22 -3.78 13.76
C LEU A 84 0.60 -2.41 13.19
N SER A 85 0.56 -1.37 14.01
CA SER A 85 0.80 -0.01 13.56
C SER A 85 1.94 0.65 14.32
N SER A 86 2.85 1.28 13.58
CA SER A 86 3.79 2.25 14.13
C SER A 86 3.09 3.60 14.33
N ASN A 87 3.55 4.40 15.28
CA ASN A 87 3.10 5.79 15.32
C ASN A 87 3.69 6.59 14.15
N SER A 88 3.01 7.68 13.78
CA SER A 88 3.32 8.49 12.60
C SER A 88 4.74 9.02 12.59
N THR A 89 5.24 9.55 13.72
CA THR A 89 6.57 10.14 13.82
C THR A 89 7.66 9.09 13.62
N ASN A 90 7.57 7.98 14.35
CA ASN A 90 8.55 6.89 14.24
C ASN A 90 8.58 6.29 12.84
N TYR A 91 7.41 6.17 12.19
CA TYR A 91 7.33 5.65 10.83
C TYR A 91 8.00 6.58 9.82
N ILE A 92 7.75 7.88 9.90
CA ILE A 92 8.40 8.90 9.05
C ILE A 92 9.91 8.88 9.27
N ASP A 93 10.37 8.91 10.51
CA ASP A 93 11.79 8.92 10.86
C ASP A 93 12.51 7.65 10.40
N TYR A 94 11.85 6.50 10.51
CA TYR A 94 12.38 5.23 10.01
C TYR A 94 12.61 5.27 8.50
N ILE A 95 11.64 5.77 7.72
CA ILE A 95 11.77 5.92 6.26
C ILE A 95 12.93 6.86 5.92
N ILE A 96 12.99 8.03 6.58
CA ILE A 96 14.05 9.03 6.38
C ILE A 96 15.43 8.42 6.68
N SER A 97 15.55 7.65 7.75
CA SER A 97 16.79 7.00 8.15
C SER A 97 17.27 6.01 7.09
N ILE A 98 16.42 5.07 6.66
CA ILE A 98 16.80 4.07 5.64
C ILE A 98 17.18 4.73 4.33
N VAL A 99 16.36 5.65 3.83
CA VAL A 99 16.63 6.31 2.54
C VAL A 99 17.84 7.22 2.64
N GLY A 100 18.04 7.88 3.78
CA GLY A 100 19.20 8.69 4.07
C GLY A 100 20.51 7.90 3.94
N GLU A 101 20.58 6.70 4.53
CA GLU A 101 21.70 5.79 4.39
C GLU A 101 22.00 5.39 2.92
N LEU A 102 20.94 5.19 2.13
CA LEU A 102 21.09 4.91 0.70
C LEU A 102 21.59 6.14 -0.07
N CYS A 103 21.15 7.34 0.31
CA CYS A 103 21.62 8.59 -0.27
C CYS A 103 23.12 8.84 0.03
N ILE A 104 23.58 8.56 1.25
CA ILE A 104 24.99 8.60 1.64
C ILE A 104 25.80 7.65 0.77
N ARG A 105 25.27 6.48 0.43
CA ARG A 105 25.86 5.51 -0.50
C ARG A 105 25.70 5.87 -1.98
N ARG A 106 25.28 7.13 -2.27
CA ARG A 106 25.15 7.71 -3.61
C ARG A 106 24.02 7.15 -4.49
N TYR A 107 23.04 6.46 -3.92
CA TYR A 107 21.80 6.18 -4.66
C TYR A 107 20.94 7.45 -4.70
N LYS A 108 20.32 7.71 -5.85
CA LYS A 108 19.59 8.99 -6.07
C LYS A 108 18.19 8.83 -6.63
N LYS A 109 17.78 7.63 -7.02
CA LYS A 109 16.50 7.39 -7.68
C LYS A 109 15.69 6.38 -6.89
N PHE A 110 14.54 6.81 -6.40
CA PHE A 110 13.69 6.00 -5.55
C PHE A 110 12.25 5.97 -6.08
N ILE A 111 11.60 4.82 -5.95
CA ILE A 111 10.16 4.67 -6.11
C ILE A 111 9.61 4.18 -4.77
N PHE A 112 8.78 4.97 -4.14
CA PHE A 112 7.98 4.58 -2.98
C PHE A 112 6.71 3.93 -3.52
N LEU A 113 6.69 2.59 -3.55
CA LEU A 113 5.54 1.83 -4.03
C LEU A 113 4.69 1.42 -2.84
N ASN A 114 3.47 1.95 -2.77
CA ASN A 114 2.60 1.85 -1.61
C ASN A 114 1.31 1.09 -1.90
N SER A 115 0.92 0.22 -0.97
CA SER A 115 -0.34 -0.52 -1.00
C SER A 115 -1.33 -0.14 0.12
N HIS A 116 -0.96 0.71 1.08
CA HIS A 116 -1.83 1.12 2.18
C HIS A 116 -2.25 2.59 2.07
N GLY A 117 -3.58 2.84 2.08
CA GLY A 117 -4.13 4.19 1.92
C GLY A 117 -3.78 5.15 3.06
N GLY A 118 -3.80 4.67 4.31
CA GLY A 118 -3.60 5.46 5.52
C GLY A 118 -2.21 6.09 5.64
N GLN A 119 -1.20 5.55 4.96
CA GLN A 119 0.16 6.06 5.07
C GLN A 119 0.61 7.02 3.95
N ILE A 120 -0.29 7.42 3.04
CA ILE A 120 0.04 8.36 1.93
C ILE A 120 0.70 9.64 2.45
N SER A 121 0.09 10.29 3.46
CA SER A 121 0.61 11.53 4.04
C SER A 121 1.99 11.36 4.69
N HIS A 122 2.25 10.20 5.30
CA HIS A 122 3.54 9.88 5.91
C HIS A 122 4.64 9.77 4.85
N LEU A 123 4.35 9.11 3.74
CA LEU A 123 5.26 9.00 2.60
C LEU A 123 5.51 10.35 1.93
N ASP A 124 4.50 11.23 1.90
CA ASP A 124 4.64 12.60 1.40
C ASP A 124 5.60 13.43 2.24
N ILE A 125 5.45 13.38 3.55
CA ILE A 125 6.31 14.09 4.50
C ILE A 125 7.74 13.54 4.41
N ALA A 126 7.90 12.23 4.50
CA ALA A 126 9.21 11.59 4.42
C ALA A 126 9.94 11.94 3.11
N ALA A 127 9.25 11.89 1.97
CA ALA A 127 9.83 12.23 0.67
C ALA A 127 10.28 13.71 0.60
N LYS A 128 9.50 14.64 1.14
CA LYS A 128 9.85 16.06 1.22
C LYS A 128 11.08 16.29 2.09
N GLU A 129 11.14 15.68 3.28
CA GLU A 129 12.26 15.77 4.18
C GLU A 129 13.56 15.22 3.57
N ILE A 130 13.49 14.05 2.93
CA ILE A 130 14.62 13.45 2.24
C ILE A 130 15.12 14.37 1.12
N LYS A 131 14.20 14.89 0.32
CA LYS A 131 14.54 15.77 -0.80
C LYS A 131 15.14 17.11 -0.34
N SER A 132 14.72 17.62 0.81
CA SER A 132 15.30 18.80 1.45
C SER A 132 16.76 18.56 1.89
N ARG A 133 17.04 17.40 2.47
CA ARG A 133 18.38 17.04 2.99
C ARG A 133 19.36 16.62 1.87
N TYR A 134 18.85 16.01 0.80
CA TYR A 134 19.66 15.43 -0.29
C TYR A 134 19.27 16.02 -1.65
N LYS A 135 19.89 17.09 -2.06
CA LYS A 135 19.51 17.93 -3.23
C LYS A 135 19.37 17.20 -4.57
N ALA A 136 20.13 16.13 -4.80
CA ALA A 136 20.16 15.42 -6.09
C ALA A 136 19.27 14.17 -6.13
N VAL A 137 18.37 14.00 -5.15
CA VAL A 137 17.52 12.82 -5.03
C VAL A 137 16.22 13.04 -5.78
N ASP A 138 15.82 12.00 -6.52
CA ASP A 138 14.54 11.90 -7.21
C ASP A 138 13.69 10.81 -6.56
N ILE A 139 12.47 11.15 -6.13
CA ILE A 139 11.54 10.24 -5.45
C ILE A 139 10.20 10.29 -6.16
N VAL A 140 9.81 9.17 -6.74
CA VAL A 140 8.47 8.95 -7.28
C VAL A 140 7.64 8.21 -6.22
N LYS A 141 6.45 8.72 -5.91
CA LYS A 141 5.49 8.07 -5.03
C LYS A 141 4.42 7.41 -5.90
N ALA A 142 4.25 6.12 -5.77
CA ALA A 142 3.33 5.30 -6.55
C ALA A 142 2.41 4.54 -5.60
N HIS A 143 1.13 4.84 -5.62
CA HIS A 143 0.09 4.17 -4.86
C HIS A 143 -0.69 3.28 -5.85
N TYR A 144 -0.62 1.94 -5.70
CA TYR A 144 -1.14 1.04 -6.72
C TYR A 144 -2.63 1.25 -6.98
N PHE A 145 -3.40 1.54 -5.94
CA PHE A 145 -4.83 1.78 -6.01
C PHE A 145 -5.22 3.10 -6.70
N LEU A 146 -4.25 3.96 -7.03
CA LEU A 146 -4.44 5.18 -7.81
C LEU A 146 -3.98 5.03 -9.27
N PHE A 147 -3.56 3.84 -9.70
CA PHE A 147 -3.17 3.62 -11.09
C PHE A 147 -4.39 3.71 -12.00
N LYS A 148 -4.19 4.31 -13.18
CA LYS A 148 -5.24 4.42 -14.18
C LYS A 148 -5.57 3.05 -14.79
N GLY A 149 -6.83 2.88 -15.16
CA GLY A 149 -7.32 1.68 -15.84
C GLY A 149 -8.27 0.85 -14.97
N PHE A 150 -8.20 0.95 -13.66
CA PHE A 150 -9.13 0.26 -12.77
C PHE A 150 -10.57 0.69 -12.96
N GLU A 151 -10.80 1.94 -13.37
CA GLU A 151 -12.12 2.49 -13.69
C GLU A 151 -12.85 1.75 -14.84
N LYS A 152 -12.13 0.93 -15.60
CA LYS A 152 -12.68 0.12 -16.70
C LYS A 152 -13.21 -1.25 -16.24
N ILE A 153 -12.76 -1.71 -15.07
CA ILE A 153 -13.04 -3.07 -14.57
C ILE A 153 -13.67 -3.07 -13.19
N ILE A 154 -13.50 -2.00 -12.42
CA ILE A 154 -14.07 -1.88 -11.07
C ILE A 154 -15.29 -0.96 -11.13
N PRO A 155 -16.42 -1.35 -10.52
CA PRO A 155 -17.62 -0.53 -10.49
C PRO A 155 -17.35 0.84 -9.89
N LYS A 156 -17.92 1.90 -10.50
CA LYS A 156 -17.77 3.28 -10.02
C LYS A 156 -18.11 3.45 -8.54
N LYS A 157 -19.08 2.70 -8.05
CA LYS A 157 -19.49 2.72 -6.65
C LYS A 157 -18.41 2.19 -5.72
N GLU A 158 -17.72 1.11 -6.13
CA GLU A 158 -16.57 0.56 -5.40
C GLU A 158 -15.40 1.55 -5.38
N LEU A 159 -15.05 2.15 -6.51
CA LEU A 159 -14.00 3.19 -6.56
C LEU A 159 -14.28 4.40 -5.67
N LEU A 160 -15.55 4.68 -5.39
CA LEU A 160 -15.96 5.81 -4.55
C LEU A 160 -16.07 5.45 -3.07
N TYR A 161 -16.38 4.19 -2.73
CA TYR A 161 -16.78 3.78 -1.39
C TYR A 161 -16.09 2.51 -0.87
N GLY A 162 -15.34 1.81 -1.72
CA GLY A 162 -14.59 0.60 -1.37
C GLY A 162 -13.25 0.89 -0.71
N TYR A 163 -13.27 1.64 0.41
CA TYR A 163 -12.06 2.15 1.05
C TYR A 163 -11.15 1.10 1.65
N HIS A 164 -11.70 -0.05 2.04
CA HIS A 164 -10.96 -1.04 2.80
C HIS A 164 -11.67 -2.38 2.80
N GLY A 165 -10.94 -3.45 2.44
CA GLY A 165 -11.47 -4.82 2.38
C GLY A 165 -12.61 -5.00 1.40
N GLY A 166 -12.71 -4.12 0.38
CA GLY A 166 -13.78 -4.12 -0.60
C GLY A 166 -13.59 -5.12 -1.75
N GLU A 167 -14.41 -4.97 -2.79
CA GLU A 167 -14.35 -5.81 -4.00
C GLU A 167 -13.00 -5.73 -4.68
N PHE A 168 -12.40 -4.54 -4.72
CA PHE A 168 -11.13 -4.32 -5.39
C PHE A 168 -10.01 -5.19 -4.79
N GLU A 169 -9.80 -5.09 -3.48
CA GLU A 169 -8.77 -5.86 -2.78
C GLU A 169 -9.11 -7.35 -2.75
N THR A 170 -10.38 -7.68 -2.52
CA THR A 170 -10.86 -9.06 -2.51
C THR A 170 -10.62 -9.75 -3.86
N SER A 171 -10.90 -9.07 -4.98
CA SER A 171 -10.68 -9.61 -6.33
C SER A 171 -9.19 -9.85 -6.62
N ILE A 172 -8.32 -8.94 -6.22
CA ILE A 172 -6.87 -9.11 -6.37
C ILE A 172 -6.39 -10.29 -5.52
N MET A 173 -6.85 -10.38 -4.29
CA MET A 173 -6.48 -11.48 -3.40
C MET A 173 -7.01 -12.83 -3.87
N LEU A 174 -8.22 -12.90 -4.43
CA LEU A 174 -8.77 -14.12 -5.07
C LEU A 174 -7.90 -14.58 -6.24
N HIS A 175 -7.32 -13.65 -7.00
CA HIS A 175 -6.42 -14.00 -8.09
C HIS A 175 -5.04 -14.46 -7.59
N LEU A 176 -4.52 -13.83 -6.55
CA LEU A 176 -3.15 -14.07 -6.08
C LEU A 176 -3.03 -15.20 -5.04
N TYR A 177 -3.99 -15.26 -4.10
CA TYR A 177 -3.93 -16.13 -2.92
C TYR A 177 -5.34 -16.59 -2.52
N PRO A 178 -6.07 -17.31 -3.39
CA PRO A 178 -7.46 -17.73 -3.12
C PRO A 178 -7.59 -18.58 -1.85
N GLU A 179 -6.54 -19.33 -1.51
CA GLU A 179 -6.52 -20.22 -0.33
C GLU A 179 -6.52 -19.45 1.01
N LEU A 180 -6.19 -18.16 1.01
CA LEU A 180 -6.19 -17.32 2.20
C LEU A 180 -7.52 -16.63 2.47
N ILE A 181 -8.49 -16.74 1.56
CA ILE A 181 -9.75 -16.01 1.63
C ILE A 181 -10.86 -16.90 2.20
N LYS A 182 -11.58 -16.38 3.17
CA LYS A 182 -12.75 -17.03 3.76
C LYS A 182 -14.03 -16.55 3.06
N LEU A 183 -14.35 -17.12 1.90
CA LEU A 183 -15.49 -16.70 1.07
C LEU A 183 -16.82 -16.67 1.84
N ASN A 184 -17.05 -17.66 2.72
CA ASN A 184 -18.25 -17.74 3.56
C ASN A 184 -18.35 -16.63 4.62
N LYS A 185 -17.32 -15.78 4.75
CA LYS A 185 -17.28 -14.63 5.68
C LYS A 185 -17.45 -13.29 4.97
N ILE A 186 -17.60 -13.28 3.65
CA ILE A 186 -17.87 -12.05 2.90
C ILE A 186 -19.26 -11.53 3.33
N LYS A 187 -19.30 -10.27 3.77
CA LYS A 187 -20.54 -9.61 4.21
C LYS A 187 -20.70 -8.28 3.49
N ARG A 188 -21.91 -8.00 3.03
CA ARG A 188 -22.28 -6.67 2.52
C ARG A 188 -22.43 -5.70 3.68
N ASN A 189 -21.56 -4.72 3.79
CA ASN A 189 -21.67 -3.69 4.80
C ASN A 189 -22.23 -2.40 4.20
N LYS A 190 -23.18 -1.80 4.91
CA LYS A 190 -23.69 -0.47 4.57
C LYS A 190 -22.83 0.57 5.27
N LEU A 191 -22.35 1.54 4.50
CA LEU A 191 -21.75 2.74 5.09
C LEU A 191 -22.72 3.40 6.06
N SER A 192 -22.23 3.98 7.14
CA SER A 192 -23.04 4.70 8.10
C SER A 192 -23.84 5.82 7.40
N SER A 193 -25.02 6.15 7.92
CA SER A 193 -25.88 7.23 7.38
C SER A 193 -25.14 8.57 7.32
N ASP A 194 -24.27 8.83 8.26
CA ASP A 194 -23.45 10.06 8.35
C ASP A 194 -22.45 10.19 7.19
N PHE A 195 -22.01 9.07 6.63
CA PHE A 195 -21.15 9.05 5.46
C PHE A 195 -21.83 9.58 4.19
N LYS A 196 -23.13 9.35 4.06
CA LYS A 196 -23.92 9.71 2.86
C LYS A 196 -24.40 11.15 2.83
N SER A 197 -24.43 11.85 3.96
CA SER A 197 -25.33 13.01 4.14
C SER A 197 -24.76 14.37 3.78
N LYS A 198 -23.46 14.56 3.55
CA LYS A 198 -22.90 15.91 3.41
C LYS A 198 -22.23 16.16 2.06
N LYS A 199 -22.88 16.99 1.24
CA LYS A 199 -22.46 17.34 -0.12
C LYS A 199 -21.10 18.07 -0.22
N ILE A 200 -20.61 18.72 0.83
CA ILE A 200 -19.43 19.59 0.80
C ILE A 200 -18.26 19.00 1.58
N ILE A 201 -18.51 18.41 2.76
CA ILE A 201 -17.50 17.80 3.62
C ILE A 201 -17.68 16.29 3.56
N SER A 202 -16.70 15.57 3.09
CA SER A 202 -16.70 14.10 3.07
C SER A 202 -15.29 13.57 3.30
N TYR A 203 -15.17 12.26 3.45
CA TYR A 203 -13.88 11.61 3.61
C TYR A 203 -13.04 11.63 2.31
N GLU A 204 -13.68 11.85 1.14
CA GLU A 204 -13.02 11.78 -0.17
C GLU A 204 -13.13 13.06 -1.04
N ARG A 205 -13.80 14.09 -0.56
CA ARG A 205 -13.95 15.33 -1.31
C ARG A 205 -12.85 16.35 -1.00
N THR A 206 -12.94 17.53 -1.62
CA THR A 206 -11.99 18.64 -1.46
C THR A 206 -11.78 19.04 0.01
N ILE A 207 -12.85 18.98 0.83
CA ILE A 207 -12.78 19.20 2.27
C ILE A 207 -12.92 17.84 2.96
N LYS A 208 -11.81 17.33 3.49
CA LYS A 208 -11.74 16.00 4.10
C LYS A 208 -11.89 16.04 5.61
N ARG A 209 -12.55 15.03 6.16
CA ARG A 209 -12.65 14.79 7.61
C ARG A 209 -11.69 13.67 7.99
N ALA A 210 -10.94 13.85 9.08
CA ALA A 210 -10.20 12.75 9.69
C ALA A 210 -11.16 11.68 10.22
N TRP A 211 -10.78 10.42 10.13
CA TRP A 211 -11.63 9.29 10.47
C TRP A 211 -10.85 8.10 11.02
N ASN A 212 -11.54 7.28 11.78
CA ASN A 212 -11.15 5.93 12.13
C ASN A 212 -12.13 4.94 11.53
N THR A 213 -11.74 3.70 11.40
CA THR A 213 -12.60 2.64 10.84
C THR A 213 -13.95 2.53 11.54
N LYS A 214 -14.02 2.75 12.86
CA LYS A 214 -15.27 2.78 13.63
C LYS A 214 -16.22 3.91 13.24
N ASP A 215 -15.71 5.04 12.76
CA ASP A 215 -16.54 6.17 12.29
C ASP A 215 -17.26 5.81 11.00
N LEU A 216 -16.67 4.93 10.20
CA LEU A 216 -17.18 4.55 8.88
C LEU A 216 -18.12 3.34 8.99
N SER A 217 -17.82 2.39 9.86
CA SER A 217 -18.63 1.19 10.08
C SER A 217 -18.40 0.60 11.46
N LYS A 218 -19.47 0.10 12.10
CA LYS A 218 -19.37 -0.72 13.32
C LYS A 218 -18.76 -2.09 13.03
N ILE A 219 -18.74 -2.51 11.78
CA ILE A 219 -18.17 -3.74 11.27
C ILE A 219 -16.98 -3.35 10.42
N CYS A 220 -15.87 -3.97 10.63
CA CYS A 220 -14.54 -3.75 10.10
C CYS A 220 -14.40 -3.48 8.58
N LEU A 221 -15.44 -3.70 7.80
CA LEU A 221 -15.45 -3.60 6.33
C LEU A 221 -16.26 -2.40 5.86
N LEU A 222 -15.72 -1.65 4.91
CA LEU A 222 -16.34 -0.43 4.45
C LEU A 222 -17.32 -0.59 3.29
N TYR A 223 -17.22 -1.60 2.49
CA TYR A 223 -18.19 -1.98 1.46
C TYR A 223 -17.70 -3.25 0.74
N THR A 224 -18.46 -4.31 0.81
CA THR A 224 -18.30 -5.42 -0.14
C THR A 224 -19.45 -5.34 -1.12
N SER A 225 -19.15 -5.32 -2.39
CA SER A 225 -20.11 -5.28 -3.47
C SER A 225 -20.79 -6.61 -3.70
N ASP A 226 -21.59 -6.63 -4.74
CA ASP A 226 -22.39 -7.76 -5.23
C ASP A 226 -21.55 -8.94 -5.75
N ALA A 227 -20.22 -8.92 -5.66
CA ALA A 227 -19.33 -9.99 -6.13
C ALA A 227 -19.58 -11.37 -5.50
N ALA A 228 -20.35 -11.43 -4.41
CA ALA A 228 -20.76 -12.71 -3.82
C ALA A 228 -21.90 -13.41 -4.58
N ASP A 229 -22.56 -12.73 -5.51
CA ASP A 229 -23.69 -13.27 -6.27
C ASP A 229 -23.26 -13.79 -7.66
N GLU A 230 -21.99 -13.64 -8.05
CA GLU A 230 -21.46 -14.07 -9.35
C GLU A 230 -20.49 -15.27 -9.26
N VAL A 231 -20.40 -15.94 -8.08
CA VAL A 231 -19.55 -17.13 -7.89
C VAL A 231 -20.39 -18.35 -7.62
#